data_4723c11436a470f0ede803f16c988dbf
#
_entry.id   4723c11436a470f0ede803f16c988dbf
#
_cell.length_a   1.000
_cell.length_b   1.000
_cell.length_c   1.000
_cell.angle_alpha   90.00
_cell.angle_beta   90.00
_cell.angle_gamma   90.00
#
_symmetry.space_group_name_H-M   'P 1'
#
loop_
_entity.id
_entity.type
_entity.pdbx_description
1 polymer ?
#
loop_
_entity_poly.entity_id
_entity_poly.type
_entity_poly.pdbx_seq_one_letter_code
_entity_poly.pdbx_strand_id
1 'polypeptide(L)'
;LTSNQPISILSRFEDRETVFAAHKLTVCAWGYYTDIADVIRQISNKPVDDLHELWRRIVFTILVSNSDDHLKNHGFIYAGGDRWRLSPAFDINPSPSRHRVLETGIIQGGSFDASLDIALEACEFFELTPVDARQQAFQMAETIVSNWKQALRDEGASSDDLRTYADAFEHTESQKALWLNL
;
A
#
# COMPACT_ATOMS: atom_id res chain seq x y z
N LEU A 1 -19.57 -24.97 -11.78
CA LEU A 1 -19.92 -23.80 -10.97
C LEU A 1 -18.85 -23.67 -9.89
N THR A 2 -17.72 -23.07 -10.22
CA THR A 2 -16.62 -22.78 -9.29
C THR A 2 -16.63 -21.30 -9.04
N SER A 3 -17.01 -20.91 -7.83
CA SER A 3 -16.95 -19.54 -7.35
C SER A 3 -15.48 -19.19 -7.08
N ASN A 4 -14.88 -18.38 -7.94
CA ASN A 4 -13.63 -17.69 -7.67
C ASN A 4 -13.89 -16.63 -6.59
N GLN A 5 -13.72 -16.97 -5.33
CA GLN A 5 -13.61 -16.00 -4.25
C GLN A 5 -12.13 -15.62 -4.14
N PRO A 6 -11.77 -14.33 -4.08
CA PRO A 6 -10.39 -13.93 -3.84
C PRO A 6 -9.94 -14.43 -2.47
N ILE A 7 -8.72 -14.96 -2.40
CA ILE A 7 -8.10 -15.42 -1.16
C ILE A 7 -7.82 -14.18 -0.31
N SER A 8 -8.66 -13.92 0.69
CA SER A 8 -8.45 -12.84 1.66
C SER A 8 -7.47 -13.30 2.74
N ILE A 9 -6.27 -12.74 2.76
CA ILE A 9 -5.21 -13.03 3.75
C ILE A 9 -5.52 -12.46 5.15
N LEU A 10 -6.64 -11.73 5.36
CA LEU A 10 -6.89 -10.97 6.58
C LEU A 10 -8.18 -11.35 7.33
N SER A 11 -8.47 -12.65 7.56
CA SER A 11 -9.65 -13.07 8.31
C SER A 11 -9.47 -13.14 9.84
N ARG A 12 -8.58 -12.33 10.47
CA ARG A 12 -8.28 -12.45 11.92
C ARG A 12 -8.28 -11.17 12.74
N PHE A 13 -8.98 -10.12 12.33
CA PHE A 13 -9.13 -8.92 13.19
C PHE A 13 -10.58 -8.46 13.26
N GLU A 14 -11.42 -9.27 13.91
CA GLU A 14 -12.68 -8.82 14.47
C GLU A 14 -12.44 -8.44 15.95
N ASP A 15 -12.15 -7.15 16.21
CA ASP A 15 -12.53 -6.52 17.48
C ASP A 15 -12.57 -4.99 17.35
N ARG A 16 -13.75 -4.50 17.26
CA ARG A 16 -14.43 -3.34 17.86
C ARG A 16 -13.59 -2.09 18.14
N GLU A 17 -13.94 -1.07 17.44
CA GLU A 17 -13.71 0.37 17.50
C GLU A 17 -12.97 0.96 16.31
N THR A 18 -13.12 0.39 15.13
CA THR A 18 -12.73 1.07 13.90
C THR A 18 -13.81 2.09 13.55
N VAL A 19 -13.63 3.33 13.96
CA VAL A 19 -14.51 4.42 13.54
C VAL A 19 -13.95 5.01 12.26
N PHE A 20 -14.65 4.82 11.17
CA PHE A 20 -14.32 5.37 9.86
C PHE A 20 -14.27 6.90 9.91
N ALA A 21 -13.09 7.48 9.90
CA ALA A 21 -12.91 8.91 9.69
C ALA A 21 -13.13 9.34 8.21
N ALA A 22 -13.57 8.41 7.36
CA ALA A 22 -13.92 8.66 5.96
C ALA A 22 -15.03 9.73 5.78
N HIS A 23 -15.73 10.14 6.83
CA HIS A 23 -16.77 11.17 6.76
C HIS A 23 -16.25 12.59 6.53
N LYS A 24 -14.94 12.87 6.71
CA LYS A 24 -14.34 14.18 6.42
C LYS A 24 -13.58 14.25 5.11
N LEU A 25 -13.24 13.10 4.52
CA LEU A 25 -12.62 13.00 3.20
C LEU A 25 -13.65 12.84 2.07
N THR A 26 -14.93 13.00 2.38
CA THR A 26 -15.96 13.02 1.35
C THR A 26 -15.74 14.25 0.50
N VAL A 27 -15.34 14.06 -0.74
CA VAL A 27 -15.81 14.88 -1.88
C VAL A 27 -15.09 14.61 -3.20
N CYS A 28 -14.00 13.86 -3.26
CA CYS A 28 -13.44 13.57 -4.59
C CYS A 28 -13.57 12.09 -4.92
N ALA A 29 -14.15 11.79 -6.08
CA ALA A 29 -14.13 10.43 -6.66
C ALA A 29 -12.69 9.96 -6.94
N TRP A 30 -11.74 10.87 -6.87
CA TRP A 30 -10.30 10.69 -7.04
C TRP A 30 -9.60 11.35 -5.86
N GLY A 31 -8.83 10.60 -5.10
CA GLY A 31 -8.06 11.08 -3.96
C GLY A 31 -6.57 10.80 -4.12
N TYR A 32 -5.79 11.36 -3.23
CA TYR A 32 -4.35 11.20 -3.26
C TYR A 32 -3.83 10.76 -1.89
N TYR A 33 -2.73 10.01 -1.86
CA TYR A 33 -2.07 9.64 -0.60
C TYR A 33 -1.58 10.87 0.17
N THR A 34 -1.24 11.97 -0.52
CA THR A 34 -0.94 13.24 0.12
C THR A 34 -2.12 13.82 0.89
N ASP A 35 -3.37 13.58 0.47
CA ASP A 35 -4.55 14.01 1.24
C ASP A 35 -4.68 13.23 2.55
N ILE A 36 -4.37 11.91 2.53
CA ILE A 36 -4.33 11.08 3.74
C ILE A 36 -3.22 11.55 4.68
N ALA A 37 -2.04 11.89 4.13
CA ALA A 37 -0.92 12.41 4.90
C ALA A 37 -1.27 13.72 5.61
N ASP A 38 -2.02 14.61 4.98
CA ASP A 38 -2.49 15.86 5.61
C ASP A 38 -3.47 15.59 6.76
N VAL A 39 -4.34 14.59 6.62
CA VAL A 39 -5.21 14.13 7.71
C VAL A 39 -4.37 13.57 8.86
N ILE A 40 -3.38 12.71 8.58
CA ILE A 40 -2.47 12.15 9.59
C ILE A 40 -1.81 13.28 10.40
N ARG A 41 -1.28 14.31 9.74
CA ARG A 41 -0.66 15.46 10.43
C ARG A 41 -1.61 16.15 11.41
N GLN A 42 -2.89 16.22 11.07
CA GLN A 42 -3.89 16.91 11.88
C GLN A 42 -4.35 16.08 13.08
N ILE A 43 -4.56 14.77 12.91
CA ILE A 43 -5.26 13.96 13.91
C ILE A 43 -4.37 12.95 14.63
N SER A 44 -3.23 12.53 14.06
CA SER A 44 -2.39 11.50 14.67
C SER A 44 -1.68 11.99 15.94
N ASN A 45 -1.54 11.11 16.93
CA ASN A 45 -0.67 11.34 18.09
C ASN A 45 0.78 10.93 17.83
N LYS A 46 1.05 10.28 16.69
CA LYS A 46 2.40 9.92 16.21
C LYS A 46 2.50 10.15 14.69
N PRO A 47 2.42 11.41 14.24
CA PRO A 47 2.28 11.71 12.81
C PRO A 47 3.44 11.17 11.97
N VAL A 48 4.69 11.26 12.44
CA VAL A 48 5.86 10.77 11.70
C VAL A 48 5.79 9.25 11.50
N ASP A 49 5.48 8.49 12.55
CA ASP A 49 5.36 7.03 12.46
C ASP A 49 4.28 6.62 11.45
N ASP A 50 3.13 7.31 11.49
CA ASP A 50 1.99 7.02 10.62
C ASP A 50 2.24 7.48 9.16
N LEU A 51 2.97 8.57 8.95
CA LEU A 51 3.40 9.01 7.62
C LEU A 51 4.39 8.03 6.99
N HIS A 52 5.37 7.55 7.76
CA HIS A 52 6.31 6.52 7.31
C HIS A 52 5.57 5.21 6.96
N GLU A 53 4.57 4.83 7.77
CA GLU A 53 3.74 3.66 7.49
C GLU A 53 2.92 3.85 6.21
N LEU A 54 2.30 5.02 6.01
CA LEU A 54 1.54 5.33 4.81
C LEU A 54 2.43 5.24 3.56
N TRP A 55 3.65 5.80 3.61
CA TRP A 55 4.59 5.71 2.49
C TRP A 55 4.99 4.25 2.20
N ARG A 56 5.24 3.43 3.24
CA ARG A 56 5.50 1.99 3.03
C ARG A 56 4.34 1.29 2.33
N ARG A 57 3.09 1.66 2.64
CA ARG A 57 1.91 1.11 1.95
C ARG A 57 1.87 1.49 0.48
N ILE A 58 2.21 2.74 0.14
CA ILE A 58 2.33 3.18 -1.26
C ILE A 58 3.33 2.30 -2.01
N VAL A 59 4.53 2.13 -1.46
CA VAL A 59 5.56 1.29 -2.08
C VAL A 59 5.10 -0.16 -2.17
N PHE A 60 4.49 -0.71 -1.11
CA PHE A 60 3.97 -2.08 -1.11
C PHE A 60 2.89 -2.27 -2.18
N THR A 61 1.92 -1.35 -2.27
CA THR A 61 0.87 -1.32 -3.29
C THR A 61 1.46 -1.38 -4.71
N ILE A 62 2.52 -0.60 -4.97
CA ILE A 62 3.23 -0.62 -6.25
C ILE A 62 3.89 -1.98 -6.49
N LEU A 63 4.60 -2.51 -5.50
CA LEU A 63 5.40 -3.74 -5.61
C LEU A 63 4.57 -5.02 -5.74
N VAL A 64 3.33 -5.04 -5.22
CA VAL A 64 2.41 -6.17 -5.35
C VAL A 64 1.29 -5.93 -6.38
N SER A 65 1.34 -4.81 -7.08
CA SER A 65 0.34 -4.41 -8.09
C SER A 65 -1.09 -4.35 -7.55
N ASN A 66 -1.28 -3.86 -6.31
CA ASN A 66 -2.60 -3.61 -5.74
C ASN A 66 -3.23 -2.36 -6.38
N SER A 67 -3.83 -2.51 -7.56
CA SER A 67 -4.41 -1.39 -8.32
C SER A 67 -5.70 -0.82 -7.72
N ASP A 68 -6.38 -1.59 -6.86
CA ASP A 68 -7.67 -1.24 -6.24
C ASP A 68 -7.51 -0.60 -4.84
N ASP A 69 -6.36 0.04 -4.57
CA ASP A 69 -6.15 0.72 -3.30
C ASP A 69 -6.81 2.10 -3.28
N HIS A 70 -8.09 2.11 -3.00
CA HIS A 70 -8.88 3.33 -2.90
C HIS A 70 -8.90 3.89 -1.46
N LEU A 71 -9.30 5.17 -1.30
CA LEU A 71 -9.27 5.88 -0.01
C LEU A 71 -10.01 5.18 1.14
N LYS A 72 -10.99 4.32 0.85
CA LYS A 72 -11.74 3.56 1.88
C LYS A 72 -10.91 2.42 2.49
N ASN A 73 -9.77 2.06 1.87
CA ASN A 73 -8.84 1.05 2.39
C ASN A 73 -7.87 1.63 3.43
N HIS A 74 -8.05 2.91 3.78
CA HIS A 74 -7.27 3.62 4.78
C HIS A 74 -8.16 4.05 5.95
N GLY A 75 -8.01 3.39 7.09
CA GLY A 75 -8.76 3.68 8.31
C GLY A 75 -7.91 4.32 9.39
N PHE A 76 -8.58 4.83 10.42
CA PHE A 76 -7.94 5.38 11.62
C PHE A 76 -8.55 4.73 12.86
N ILE A 77 -7.72 4.45 13.87
CA ILE A 77 -8.12 3.90 15.16
C ILE A 77 -7.99 4.99 16.20
N TYR A 78 -9.00 5.14 17.06
CA TYR A 78 -8.97 6.09 18.15
C TYR A 78 -7.88 5.75 19.15
N ALA A 79 -7.03 6.73 19.46
CA ALA A 79 -5.87 6.55 20.35
C ALA A 79 -6.02 7.29 21.71
N GLY A 80 -7.21 7.85 21.97
CA GLY A 80 -7.49 8.63 23.18
C GLY A 80 -7.14 10.13 23.02
N GLY A 81 -7.74 11.00 23.86
CA GLY A 81 -7.44 12.43 23.89
C GLY A 81 -7.71 13.15 22.57
N ASP A 82 -8.78 12.79 21.86
CA ASP A 82 -9.15 13.30 20.54
C ASP A 82 -8.07 13.09 19.46
N ARG A 83 -7.23 12.07 19.65
CA ARG A 83 -6.18 11.68 18.71
C ARG A 83 -6.42 10.29 18.13
N TRP A 84 -5.84 10.07 16.97
CA TRP A 84 -6.00 8.88 16.18
C TRP A 84 -4.66 8.29 15.77
N ARG A 85 -4.66 7.09 15.24
CA ARG A 85 -3.52 6.44 14.59
C ARG A 85 -3.98 5.84 13.27
N LEU A 86 -3.11 5.78 12.29
CA LEU A 86 -3.37 5.01 11.09
C LEU A 86 -3.64 3.55 11.49
N SER A 87 -4.74 2.96 10.99
CA SER A 87 -5.09 1.56 11.29
C SER A 87 -4.05 0.60 10.74
N PRO A 88 -3.97 -0.65 11.18
CA PRO A 88 -3.30 -1.69 10.40
C PRO A 88 -3.79 -1.71 8.95
N ALA A 89 -2.92 -2.11 8.03
CA ALA A 89 -3.28 -2.24 6.62
C ALA A 89 -4.31 -3.35 6.43
N PHE A 90 -5.27 -3.14 5.56
CA PHE A 90 -6.30 -4.13 5.20
C PHE A 90 -6.65 -3.99 3.71
N ASP A 91 -7.28 -5.03 3.15
CA ASP A 91 -7.75 -5.08 1.77
C ASP A 91 -6.63 -4.84 0.74
N ILE A 92 -5.45 -5.41 1.00
CA ILE A 92 -4.33 -5.36 0.06
C ILE A 92 -4.33 -6.66 -0.74
N ASN A 93 -4.66 -6.56 -2.02
CA ASN A 93 -4.84 -7.70 -2.91
C ASN A 93 -3.88 -7.60 -4.11
N PRO A 94 -2.91 -8.51 -4.24
CA PRO A 94 -2.08 -8.56 -5.44
C PRO A 94 -2.93 -8.78 -6.69
N SER A 95 -2.69 -7.98 -7.73
CA SER A 95 -3.40 -8.09 -9.01
C SER A 95 -2.45 -8.54 -10.12
N PRO A 96 -2.76 -9.63 -10.82
CA PRO A 96 -1.95 -10.08 -11.96
C PRO A 96 -2.13 -9.22 -13.22
N SER A 97 -2.90 -8.12 -13.11
CA SER A 97 -3.12 -7.19 -14.22
C SER A 97 -1.81 -6.50 -14.60
N ARG A 98 -1.60 -6.37 -15.92
CA ARG A 98 -0.50 -5.54 -16.45
C ARG A 98 -0.83 -4.06 -16.47
N HIS A 99 -2.06 -3.71 -16.19
CA HIS A 99 -2.50 -2.32 -16.10
C HIS A 99 -2.10 -1.75 -14.75
N ARG A 100 -1.17 -0.78 -14.75
CA ARG A 100 -0.53 -0.25 -13.54
C ARG A 100 -0.98 1.19 -13.28
N VAL A 101 -2.27 1.33 -13.05
CA VAL A 101 -2.90 2.59 -12.66
C VAL A 101 -3.51 2.40 -11.27
N LEU A 102 -3.24 3.32 -10.37
CA LEU A 102 -3.75 3.33 -9.01
C LEU A 102 -5.13 4.00 -8.97
N GLU A 103 -5.99 3.56 -8.08
CA GLU A 103 -7.24 4.27 -7.74
C GLU A 103 -6.95 5.52 -6.88
N THR A 104 -5.88 5.49 -6.07
CA THR A 104 -5.41 6.62 -5.28
C THR A 104 -4.09 7.13 -5.84
N GLY A 105 -4.04 8.38 -6.31
CA GLY A 105 -2.81 8.99 -6.83
C GLY A 105 -1.78 9.23 -5.72
N ILE A 106 -0.49 9.24 -6.05
CA ILE A 106 0.56 9.42 -5.03
C ILE A 106 0.63 10.87 -4.60
N ILE A 107 0.73 11.80 -5.54
CA ILE A 107 0.89 13.24 -5.29
C ILE A 107 -0.32 13.98 -5.86
N GLN A 108 -0.89 14.90 -5.10
CA GLN A 108 -2.03 15.71 -5.53
C GLN A 108 -1.75 16.43 -6.86
N GLY A 109 -2.66 16.25 -7.81
CA GLY A 109 -2.54 16.79 -9.16
C GLY A 109 -1.54 16.07 -10.08
N GLY A 110 -0.90 14.99 -9.59
CA GLY A 110 -0.02 14.13 -10.38
C GLY A 110 -0.75 13.03 -11.14
N SER A 111 0.02 12.14 -11.79
CA SER A 111 -0.52 10.98 -12.47
C SER A 111 -0.97 9.90 -11.47
N PHE A 112 -1.79 8.97 -11.94
CA PHE A 112 -2.21 7.78 -11.20
C PHE A 112 -1.35 6.55 -11.52
N ASP A 113 -0.18 6.74 -12.11
CA ASP A 113 0.72 5.63 -12.42
C ASP A 113 1.25 4.97 -11.14
N ALA A 114 1.24 3.65 -11.11
CA ALA A 114 1.89 2.87 -10.06
C ALA A 114 3.41 2.90 -10.27
N SER A 115 4.03 4.03 -9.96
CA SER A 115 5.44 4.33 -10.22
C SER A 115 6.25 4.45 -8.94
N LEU A 116 7.31 3.66 -8.85
CA LEU A 116 8.27 3.77 -7.75
C LEU A 116 9.02 5.12 -7.78
N ASP A 117 9.30 5.64 -8.98
CA ASP A 117 10.00 6.92 -9.11
C ASP A 117 9.17 8.04 -8.48
N ILE A 118 7.84 8.08 -8.73
CA ILE A 118 6.94 9.06 -8.10
C ILE A 118 6.89 8.88 -6.57
N ALA A 119 6.85 7.64 -6.08
CA ALA A 119 6.86 7.39 -4.64
C ALA A 119 8.16 7.85 -3.98
N LEU A 120 9.31 7.68 -4.64
CA LEU A 120 10.60 8.15 -4.15
C LEU A 120 10.71 9.69 -4.19
N GLU A 121 10.22 10.33 -5.25
CA GLU A 121 10.15 11.81 -5.34
C GLU A 121 9.26 12.40 -4.24
N ALA A 122 8.20 11.70 -3.85
CA ALA A 122 7.26 12.15 -2.81
C ALA A 122 7.75 11.88 -1.38
N CYS A 123 8.86 11.19 -1.15
CA CYS A 123 9.25 10.66 0.16
C CYS A 123 9.34 11.74 1.26
N GLU A 124 9.83 12.93 0.94
CA GLU A 124 9.94 14.05 1.89
C GLU A 124 8.58 14.56 2.36
N PHE A 125 7.53 14.42 1.53
CA PHE A 125 6.16 14.72 1.94
C PHE A 125 5.67 13.78 3.06
N PHE A 126 6.25 12.60 3.16
CA PHE A 126 5.98 11.62 4.21
C PHE A 126 7.04 11.62 5.31
N GLU A 127 7.82 12.69 5.45
CA GLU A 127 8.88 12.87 6.46
C GLU A 127 10.04 11.84 6.35
N LEU A 128 10.25 11.26 5.15
CA LEU A 128 11.37 10.37 4.88
C LEU A 128 12.47 11.09 4.11
N THR A 129 13.74 10.80 4.47
CA THR A 129 14.84 11.24 3.63
C THR A 129 14.91 10.40 2.34
N PRO A 130 15.44 10.93 1.23
CA PRO A 130 15.64 10.16 0.01
C PRO A 130 16.50 8.89 0.21
N VAL A 131 17.43 8.91 1.14
CA VAL A 131 18.28 7.76 1.48
C VAL A 131 17.46 6.67 2.18
N ASP A 132 16.70 7.05 3.22
CA ASP A 132 15.86 6.10 3.96
C ASP A 132 14.75 5.51 3.06
N ALA A 133 14.16 6.34 2.20
CA ALA A 133 13.14 5.91 1.25
C ALA A 133 13.68 4.85 0.27
N ARG A 134 14.86 5.09 -0.32
CA ARG A 134 15.52 4.11 -1.21
C ARG A 134 15.83 2.80 -0.47
N GLN A 135 16.40 2.90 0.72
CA GLN A 135 16.74 1.72 1.52
C GLN A 135 15.49 0.90 1.87
N GLN A 136 14.42 1.54 2.32
CA GLN A 136 13.17 0.86 2.65
C GLN A 136 12.54 0.21 1.42
N ALA A 137 12.49 0.91 0.28
CA ALA A 137 11.94 0.35 -0.97
C ALA A 137 12.74 -0.86 -1.44
N PHE A 138 14.07 -0.82 -1.35
CA PHE A 138 14.93 -1.96 -1.67
C PHE A 138 14.63 -3.16 -0.77
N GLN A 139 14.61 -2.98 0.56
CA GLN A 139 14.36 -4.05 1.53
C GLN A 139 12.98 -4.68 1.35
N MET A 140 11.96 -3.86 1.04
CA MET A 140 10.62 -4.35 0.75
C MET A 140 10.60 -5.18 -0.53
N ALA A 141 11.23 -4.72 -1.61
CA ALA A 141 11.30 -5.46 -2.86
C ALA A 141 12.05 -6.79 -2.71
N GLU A 142 13.19 -6.78 -2.00
CA GLU A 142 13.97 -7.99 -1.70
C GLU A 142 13.10 -9.02 -0.95
N THR A 143 12.39 -8.57 0.09
CA THR A 143 11.50 -9.40 0.88
C THR A 143 10.36 -9.98 0.03
N ILE A 144 9.69 -9.14 -0.75
CA ILE A 144 8.55 -9.56 -1.59
C ILE A 144 9.01 -10.56 -2.65
N VAL A 145 10.03 -10.20 -3.45
CA VAL A 145 10.50 -11.04 -4.56
C VAL A 145 11.04 -12.37 -4.08
N SER A 146 11.68 -12.41 -2.91
CA SER A 146 12.21 -13.66 -2.34
C SER A 146 11.14 -14.59 -1.78
N ASN A 147 9.99 -14.05 -1.34
CA ASN A 147 9.05 -14.82 -0.53
C ASN A 147 7.66 -15.02 -1.15
N TRP A 148 7.24 -14.24 -2.15
CA TRP A 148 5.86 -14.25 -2.63
C TRP A 148 5.38 -15.64 -3.10
N LYS A 149 6.26 -16.43 -3.77
CA LYS A 149 5.90 -17.77 -4.24
C LYS A 149 5.63 -18.73 -3.08
N GLN A 150 6.46 -18.65 -2.04
CA GLN A 150 6.28 -19.50 -0.87
C GLN A 150 5.05 -19.07 -0.07
N ALA A 151 4.85 -17.76 0.12
CA ALA A 151 3.67 -17.25 0.82
C ALA A 151 2.36 -17.70 0.15
N LEU A 152 2.26 -17.62 -1.18
CA LEU A 152 1.08 -18.12 -1.90
C LEU A 152 0.92 -19.65 -1.78
N ARG A 153 2.02 -20.42 -1.80
CA ARG A 153 1.93 -21.88 -1.59
C ARG A 153 1.43 -22.25 -0.20
N ASP A 154 1.87 -21.52 0.81
CA ASP A 154 1.47 -21.76 2.20
C ASP A 154 -0.04 -21.52 2.39
N GLU A 155 -0.62 -20.63 1.56
CA GLU A 155 -2.07 -20.37 1.47
C GLU A 155 -2.80 -21.33 0.49
N GLY A 156 -2.11 -22.33 -0.06
CA GLY A 156 -2.70 -23.38 -0.89
C GLY A 156 -2.73 -23.07 -2.39
N ALA A 157 -2.01 -22.05 -2.86
CA ALA A 157 -1.96 -21.75 -4.29
C ALA A 157 -1.29 -22.86 -5.10
N SER A 158 -1.89 -23.19 -6.24
CA SER A 158 -1.36 -24.16 -7.20
C SER A 158 -0.21 -23.58 -8.04
N SER A 159 0.47 -24.43 -8.80
CA SER A 159 1.49 -23.97 -9.75
C SER A 159 0.90 -23.09 -10.87
N ASP A 160 -0.36 -23.26 -11.22
CA ASP A 160 -1.06 -22.40 -12.19
C ASP A 160 -1.36 -21.04 -11.61
N ASP A 161 -1.77 -20.98 -10.34
CA ASP A 161 -1.95 -19.72 -9.62
C ASP A 161 -0.64 -18.94 -9.55
N LEU A 162 0.47 -19.59 -9.22
CA LEU A 162 1.79 -18.93 -9.19
C LEU A 162 2.19 -18.36 -10.55
N ARG A 163 1.87 -19.05 -11.66
CA ARG A 163 2.12 -18.49 -12.99
C ARG A 163 1.24 -17.29 -13.29
N THR A 164 -0.02 -17.36 -12.89
CA THR A 164 -0.98 -16.26 -13.08
C THR A 164 -0.57 -15.01 -12.29
N TYR A 165 -0.15 -15.20 -11.05
CA TYR A 165 0.21 -14.08 -10.17
C TYR A 165 1.64 -13.57 -10.35
N ALA A 166 2.48 -14.21 -11.18
CA ALA A 166 3.85 -13.76 -11.39
C ALA A 166 3.93 -12.28 -11.84
N ASP A 167 3.04 -11.85 -12.73
CA ASP A 167 2.98 -10.46 -13.21
C ASP A 167 2.66 -9.45 -12.10
N ALA A 168 2.08 -9.87 -10.97
CA ALA A 168 1.82 -9.00 -9.83
C ALA A 168 3.09 -8.63 -9.05
N PHE A 169 4.10 -9.48 -9.07
CA PHE A 169 5.31 -9.35 -8.27
C PHE A 169 6.59 -9.18 -9.10
N GLU A 170 6.65 -9.78 -10.30
CA GLU A 170 7.84 -9.81 -11.16
C GLU A 170 7.68 -8.82 -12.32
N HIS A 171 7.91 -7.53 -12.05
CA HIS A 171 7.68 -6.46 -13.01
C HIS A 171 8.74 -5.35 -12.91
N THR A 172 8.66 -4.37 -13.81
CA THR A 172 9.66 -3.29 -13.93
C THR A 172 9.88 -2.53 -12.63
N GLU A 173 8.82 -2.19 -11.88
CA GLU A 173 8.94 -1.41 -10.65
C GLU A 173 9.61 -2.25 -9.54
N SER A 174 9.32 -3.56 -9.44
CA SER A 174 10.05 -4.46 -8.53
C SER A 174 11.53 -4.56 -8.89
N GLN A 175 11.85 -4.63 -10.18
CA GLN A 175 13.24 -4.63 -10.65
C GLN A 175 13.94 -3.31 -10.32
N LYS A 176 13.31 -2.16 -10.59
CA LYS A 176 13.85 -0.85 -10.21
C LYS A 176 14.17 -0.79 -8.72
N ALA A 177 13.25 -1.26 -7.86
CA ALA A 177 13.44 -1.25 -6.43
C ALA A 177 14.66 -2.08 -5.99
N LEU A 178 14.88 -3.25 -6.60
CA LEU A 178 16.05 -4.10 -6.33
C LEU A 178 17.38 -3.45 -6.78
N TRP A 179 17.35 -2.46 -7.67
CA TRP A 179 18.55 -1.74 -8.13
C TRP A 179 18.87 -0.50 -7.28
N LEU A 180 18.03 -0.14 -6.31
CA LEU A 180 18.23 1.04 -5.46
C LEU A 180 19.41 0.92 -4.48
N ASN A 181 19.95 -0.28 -4.29
CA ASN A 181 21.10 -0.55 -3.40
C ASN A 181 22.44 -0.43 -4.13
N LEU A 182 22.46 -0.01 -5.39
CA LEU A 182 23.67 0.26 -6.18
C LEU A 182 23.94 1.77 -6.19
#